data_6cb0ece46ad2595eda9310f647933566
#
_entry.id   6cb0ece46ad2595eda9310f647933566
#
_cell.length_a   1.000
_cell.length_b   1.000
_cell.length_c   1.000
_cell.angle_alpha   90.00
_cell.angle_beta   90.00
_cell.angle_gamma   90.00
#
_symmetry.space_group_name_H-M   'P 1'
#
loop_
_entity.id
_entity.type
_entity.pdbx_description
1 polymer ?
#
loop_
_entity_poly.entity_id
_entity_poly.type
_entity_poly.pdbx_seq_one_letter_code
_entity_poly.pdbx_strand_id
1 'polypeptide(L)'
;MLGPFSVDTYLPAFPAIQASLQVSAIEVQQTLTAYMMAFAFMMLWHGAISDALGRRNIILVSLFVFAVASLGCAAAHTIHYLWIFRILQGLSAGAGMVVGRAIIRDIYSGPAAQRLLSLVTMIFSIAPAIAPILGGWVVTLTDWRSIFLFLFIYTGGLIWFCFRYLPESLPKEKRHEFSIPVLVKSYKAVFSSPSFYLQSGTVAFNFAGLFLYVASAPVFLTQHLGLSAQGFGWQFVPMVSGIFLGALGANRLAGSIPLFQQVRIGYFFLAGAAVCNVVYHVIFPPAIPWSVMPLFFYAIGMSFVAPGVTLMTLDLFPNTRGIVASCQSCAVTFLGAIVAGVIAPILENSPVWLAVGQFGFVLCAMLCWHQSKKAHEKLLTH
;
A
#
# COMPACT_ATOMS: atom_id res chain seq x y z
N MET A 1 -3.04 3.39 -10.44
CA MET A 1 -1.62 3.62 -10.15
C MET A 1 -1.31 4.90 -9.37
N LEU A 2 -2.24 5.87 -9.28
CA LEU A 2 -2.01 7.15 -8.60
C LEU A 2 -1.46 6.98 -7.16
N GLY A 3 -2.05 6.09 -6.34
CA GLY A 3 -1.63 5.87 -4.95
C GLY A 3 -0.15 5.57 -4.80
N PRO A 4 0.36 4.45 -5.35
CA PRO A 4 1.79 4.12 -5.29
C PRO A 4 2.68 5.21 -5.89
N PHE A 5 2.29 5.78 -7.05
CA PHE A 5 3.07 6.86 -7.66
C PHE A 5 3.22 8.07 -6.74
N SER A 6 2.17 8.51 -6.07
CA SER A 6 2.22 9.68 -5.20
C SER A 6 2.96 9.45 -3.87
N VAL A 7 3.15 8.19 -3.47
CA VAL A 7 3.98 7.82 -2.31
C VAL A 7 5.43 7.67 -2.74
N ASP A 8 5.67 6.80 -3.72
CA ASP A 8 7.02 6.31 -4.00
C ASP A 8 7.86 7.31 -4.80
N THR A 9 7.27 8.16 -5.69
CA THR A 9 8.01 9.26 -6.35
C THR A 9 8.41 10.36 -5.38
N TYR A 10 7.69 10.48 -4.26
CA TYR A 10 7.88 11.54 -3.28
C TYR A 10 9.02 11.24 -2.29
N LEU A 11 9.27 9.97 -1.97
CA LEU A 11 10.30 9.58 -0.97
C LEU A 11 11.71 10.12 -1.26
N PRO A 12 12.23 10.09 -2.51
CA PRO A 12 13.54 10.65 -2.81
C PRO A 12 13.67 12.18 -2.59
N ALA A 13 12.52 12.88 -2.51
CA ALA A 13 12.50 14.33 -2.30
C ALA A 13 12.62 14.75 -0.83
N PHE A 14 12.51 13.83 0.13
CA PHE A 14 12.50 14.19 1.56
C PHE A 14 13.67 15.07 1.99
N PRO A 15 14.94 14.74 1.66
CA PRO A 15 16.06 15.60 2.03
C PRO A 15 15.99 17.01 1.40
N ALA A 16 15.52 17.10 0.14
CA ALA A 16 15.38 18.37 -0.55
C ALA A 16 14.27 19.24 0.05
N ILE A 17 13.14 18.64 0.44
CA ILE A 17 12.04 19.34 1.13
C ILE A 17 12.50 19.83 2.50
N GLN A 18 13.19 18.99 3.27
CA GLN A 18 13.74 19.33 4.57
C GLN A 18 14.65 20.56 4.48
N ALA A 19 15.58 20.57 3.53
CA ALA A 19 16.48 21.68 3.30
C ALA A 19 15.75 22.94 2.80
N SER A 20 14.80 22.79 1.87
CA SER A 20 14.06 23.91 1.24
C SER A 20 13.11 24.61 2.21
N LEU A 21 12.39 23.86 3.06
CA LEU A 21 11.43 24.40 4.02
C LEU A 21 12.02 24.63 5.41
N GLN A 22 13.28 24.26 5.63
CA GLN A 22 14.01 24.37 6.91
C GLN A 22 13.27 23.70 8.07
N VAL A 23 12.83 22.47 7.85
CA VAL A 23 12.06 21.66 8.80
C VAL A 23 12.79 20.36 9.14
N SER A 24 12.36 19.67 10.19
CA SER A 24 12.91 18.39 10.60
C SER A 24 12.50 17.25 9.64
N ALA A 25 13.28 16.17 9.63
CA ALA A 25 12.93 14.94 8.87
C ALA A 25 11.57 14.39 9.29
N ILE A 26 11.24 14.44 10.59
CA ILE A 26 9.98 13.99 11.15
C ILE A 26 8.81 14.79 10.56
N GLU A 27 8.92 16.12 10.46
CA GLU A 27 7.85 16.95 9.88
C GLU A 27 7.60 16.62 8.41
N VAL A 28 8.64 16.33 7.63
CA VAL A 28 8.50 15.87 6.25
C VAL A 28 7.84 14.49 6.21
N GLN A 29 8.25 13.57 7.07
CA GLN A 29 7.68 12.22 7.14
C GLN A 29 6.19 12.23 7.55
N GLN A 30 5.77 13.18 8.41
CA GLN A 30 4.36 13.36 8.76
C GLN A 30 3.50 13.76 7.56
N THR A 31 4.05 14.32 6.48
CA THR A 31 3.30 14.56 5.23
C THR A 31 2.85 13.25 4.57
N LEU A 32 3.71 12.21 4.61
CA LEU A 32 3.38 10.87 4.13
C LEU A 32 2.32 10.22 5.03
N THR A 33 2.48 10.36 6.34
CA THR A 33 1.51 9.87 7.33
C THR A 33 0.14 10.48 7.12
N ALA A 34 0.06 11.80 6.97
CA ALA A 34 -1.18 12.54 6.74
C ALA A 34 -1.88 12.06 5.44
N TYR A 35 -1.11 11.87 4.36
CA TYR A 35 -1.61 11.28 3.12
C TYR A 35 -2.18 9.87 3.35
N MET A 36 -1.43 8.98 4.00
CA MET A 36 -1.84 7.59 4.20
C MET A 36 -3.03 7.44 5.13
N MET A 37 -3.13 8.26 6.19
CA MET A 37 -4.29 8.29 7.09
C MET A 37 -5.55 8.68 6.33
N ALA A 38 -5.48 9.75 5.53
CA ALA A 38 -6.58 10.23 4.70
C ALA A 38 -6.98 9.18 3.64
N PHE A 39 -6.00 8.54 3.01
CA PHE A 39 -6.20 7.46 2.04
C PHE A 39 -6.88 6.25 2.68
N ALA A 40 -6.41 5.79 3.85
CA ALA A 40 -7.01 4.67 4.59
C ALA A 40 -8.47 4.95 4.95
N PHE A 41 -8.75 6.15 5.46
CA PHE A 41 -10.10 6.58 5.81
C PHE A 41 -11.04 6.52 4.59
N MET A 42 -10.62 7.09 3.46
CA MET A 42 -11.46 7.14 2.27
C MET A 42 -11.65 5.80 1.57
N MET A 43 -10.77 4.82 1.81
CA MET A 43 -10.99 3.44 1.30
C MET A 43 -12.31 2.83 1.79
N LEU A 44 -12.78 3.21 2.95
CA LEU A 44 -14.09 2.76 3.47
C LEU A 44 -15.25 3.40 2.70
N TRP A 45 -15.11 4.63 2.22
CA TRP A 45 -16.22 5.42 1.69
C TRP A 45 -16.34 5.41 0.16
N HIS A 46 -15.22 5.32 -0.57
CA HIS A 46 -15.23 5.42 -2.03
C HIS A 46 -16.17 4.42 -2.71
N GLY A 47 -16.26 3.18 -2.22
CA GLY A 47 -17.16 2.17 -2.75
C GLY A 47 -18.62 2.63 -2.68
N ALA A 48 -19.08 2.92 -1.47
CA ALA A 48 -20.46 3.30 -1.21
C ALA A 48 -20.86 4.63 -1.88
N ILE A 49 -19.95 5.61 -1.87
CA ILE A 49 -20.19 6.89 -2.56
C ILE A 49 -20.33 6.66 -4.07
N SER A 50 -19.51 5.78 -4.65
CA SER A 50 -19.59 5.47 -6.09
C SER A 50 -20.82 4.63 -6.46
N ASP A 51 -21.34 3.81 -5.52
CA ASP A 51 -22.60 3.08 -5.68
C ASP A 51 -23.80 4.02 -5.73
N ALA A 52 -23.73 5.15 -5.04
CA ALA A 52 -24.80 6.13 -4.98
C ALA A 52 -24.74 7.18 -6.10
N LEU A 53 -23.54 7.74 -6.36
CA LEU A 53 -23.38 8.88 -7.28
C LEU A 53 -22.95 8.49 -8.70
N GLY A 54 -22.62 7.20 -8.91
CA GLY A 54 -22.11 6.68 -10.17
C GLY A 54 -20.59 6.57 -10.21
N ARG A 55 -20.10 5.55 -10.87
CA ARG A 55 -18.68 5.18 -10.92
C ARG A 55 -17.83 6.25 -11.59
N ARG A 56 -18.23 6.64 -12.80
CA ARG A 56 -17.52 7.62 -13.62
C ARG A 56 -17.37 8.96 -12.93
N ASN A 57 -18.45 9.45 -12.32
CA ASN A 57 -18.46 10.74 -11.64
C ASN A 57 -17.45 10.77 -10.49
N ILE A 58 -17.43 9.72 -9.65
CA ILE A 58 -16.51 9.65 -8.51
C ILE A 58 -15.06 9.55 -8.97
N ILE A 59 -14.75 8.81 -10.04
CA ILE A 59 -13.40 8.79 -10.61
C ILE A 59 -12.98 10.20 -11.06
N LEU A 60 -13.82 10.90 -11.83
CA LEU A 60 -13.48 12.22 -12.37
C LEU A 60 -13.31 13.27 -11.26
N VAL A 61 -14.22 13.30 -10.27
CA VAL A 61 -14.12 14.21 -9.12
C VAL A 61 -12.87 13.93 -8.31
N SER A 62 -12.57 12.66 -8.03
CA SER A 62 -11.38 12.28 -7.27
C SER A 62 -10.10 12.64 -8.01
N LEU A 63 -10.02 12.41 -9.31
CA LEU A 63 -8.88 12.82 -10.13
C LEU A 63 -8.72 14.35 -10.14
N PHE A 64 -9.82 15.10 -10.25
CA PHE A 64 -9.78 16.56 -10.21
C PHE A 64 -9.28 17.08 -8.87
N VAL A 65 -9.80 16.57 -7.75
CA VAL A 65 -9.34 16.92 -6.39
C VAL A 65 -7.85 16.59 -6.24
N PHE A 66 -7.40 15.42 -6.72
CA PHE A 66 -6.00 15.03 -6.67
C PHE A 66 -5.10 15.99 -7.49
N ALA A 67 -5.54 16.39 -8.67
CA ALA A 67 -4.79 17.33 -9.51
C ALA A 67 -4.65 18.70 -8.83
N VAL A 68 -5.75 19.26 -8.31
CA VAL A 68 -5.73 20.52 -7.56
C VAL A 68 -4.82 20.41 -6.32
N ALA A 69 -4.94 19.33 -5.58
CA ALA A 69 -4.07 19.08 -4.41
C ALA A 69 -2.59 18.95 -4.80
N SER A 70 -2.29 18.34 -5.96
CA SER A 70 -0.92 18.27 -6.49
C SER A 70 -0.35 19.65 -6.82
N LEU A 71 -1.13 20.54 -7.45
CA LEU A 71 -0.73 21.93 -7.65
C LEU A 71 -0.51 22.65 -6.31
N GLY A 72 -1.39 22.44 -5.34
CA GLY A 72 -1.22 22.98 -4.00
C GLY A 72 0.05 22.51 -3.30
N CYS A 73 0.42 21.23 -3.45
CA CYS A 73 1.70 20.71 -2.95
C CYS A 73 2.89 21.39 -3.66
N ALA A 74 2.82 21.56 -4.98
CA ALA A 74 3.88 22.24 -5.73
C ALA A 74 4.06 23.70 -5.33
N ALA A 75 2.95 24.38 -4.99
CA ALA A 75 2.95 25.78 -4.55
C ALA A 75 3.21 25.95 -3.02
N ALA A 76 3.43 24.87 -2.28
CA ALA A 76 3.60 24.95 -0.83
C ALA A 76 4.91 25.68 -0.45
N HIS A 77 4.78 26.71 0.37
CA HIS A 77 5.90 27.48 0.94
C HIS A 77 6.17 27.13 2.41
N THR A 78 5.26 26.41 3.06
CA THR A 78 5.42 25.91 4.42
C THR A 78 5.01 24.45 4.52
N ILE A 79 5.53 23.76 5.55
CA ILE A 79 5.20 22.35 5.78
C ILE A 79 3.71 22.14 6.08
N HIS A 80 3.04 23.10 6.74
CA HIS A 80 1.62 23.01 7.07
C HIS A 80 0.74 23.03 5.82
N TYR A 81 1.06 23.86 4.82
CA TYR A 81 0.37 23.83 3.52
C TYR A 81 0.60 22.51 2.82
N LEU A 82 1.81 21.98 2.87
CA LEU A 82 2.12 20.68 2.30
C LEU A 82 1.29 19.57 2.97
N TRP A 83 1.14 19.57 4.31
CA TRP A 83 0.28 18.62 5.02
C TRP A 83 -1.18 18.66 4.54
N ILE A 84 -1.77 19.87 4.45
CA ILE A 84 -3.16 20.05 4.02
C ILE A 84 -3.38 19.45 2.63
N PHE A 85 -2.51 19.78 1.68
CA PHE A 85 -2.64 19.28 0.31
C PHE A 85 -2.33 17.78 0.20
N ARG A 86 -1.42 17.25 1.03
CA ARG A 86 -1.18 15.81 1.13
C ARG A 86 -2.41 15.06 1.70
N ILE A 87 -3.12 15.63 2.66
CA ILE A 87 -4.41 15.09 3.12
C ILE A 87 -5.42 15.05 1.97
N LEU A 88 -5.57 16.13 1.20
CA LEU A 88 -6.48 16.19 0.06
C LEU A 88 -6.10 15.17 -1.04
N GLN A 89 -4.81 15.01 -1.33
CA GLN A 89 -4.34 13.95 -2.21
C GLN A 89 -4.72 12.56 -1.68
N GLY A 90 -4.52 12.29 -0.38
CA GLY A 90 -4.88 11.03 0.26
C GLY A 90 -6.37 10.74 0.18
N LEU A 91 -7.22 11.73 0.48
CA LEU A 91 -8.68 11.59 0.39
C LEU A 91 -9.16 11.19 -1.02
N SER A 92 -8.45 11.59 -2.05
CA SER A 92 -8.86 11.39 -3.44
C SER A 92 -8.19 10.18 -4.12
N ALA A 93 -6.96 9.83 -3.76
CA ALA A 93 -6.15 8.84 -4.47
C ALA A 93 -6.72 7.40 -4.47
N GLY A 94 -7.50 7.04 -3.43
CA GLY A 94 -8.06 5.69 -3.27
C GLY A 94 -9.18 5.32 -4.23
N ALA A 95 -9.86 6.30 -4.82
CA ALA A 95 -11.00 6.08 -5.71
C ALA A 95 -10.65 5.19 -6.90
N GLY A 96 -9.51 5.45 -7.55
CA GLY A 96 -9.07 4.67 -8.71
C GLY A 96 -8.90 3.18 -8.43
N MET A 97 -8.45 2.82 -7.22
CA MET A 97 -8.28 1.43 -6.83
C MET A 97 -9.61 0.74 -6.47
N VAL A 98 -10.44 1.40 -5.68
CA VAL A 98 -11.72 0.84 -5.21
C VAL A 98 -12.74 0.81 -6.33
N VAL A 99 -13.00 1.97 -6.93
CA VAL A 99 -14.03 2.15 -7.97
C VAL A 99 -13.62 1.48 -9.28
N GLY A 100 -12.32 1.50 -9.65
CA GLY A 100 -11.83 0.84 -10.85
C GLY A 100 -12.07 -0.68 -10.83
N ARG A 101 -11.88 -1.35 -9.68
CA ARG A 101 -12.22 -2.76 -9.52
C ARG A 101 -13.73 -3.02 -9.61
N ALA A 102 -14.55 -2.10 -9.12
CA ALA A 102 -15.99 -2.18 -9.25
C ALA A 102 -16.44 -2.06 -10.71
N ILE A 103 -15.92 -1.09 -11.47
CA ILE A 103 -16.19 -0.91 -12.91
C ILE A 103 -15.88 -2.20 -13.69
N ILE A 104 -14.74 -2.84 -13.42
CA ILE A 104 -14.40 -4.11 -14.09
C ILE A 104 -15.46 -5.18 -13.83
N ARG A 105 -15.96 -5.28 -12.59
CA ARG A 105 -17.01 -6.24 -12.23
C ARG A 105 -18.41 -5.88 -12.76
N ASP A 106 -18.67 -4.59 -12.95
CA ASP A 106 -19.93 -4.10 -13.52
C ASP A 106 -20.03 -4.42 -15.02
N ILE A 107 -18.89 -4.38 -15.74
CA ILE A 107 -18.85 -4.54 -17.21
C ILE A 107 -18.52 -5.98 -17.62
N TYR A 108 -17.68 -6.67 -16.85
CA TYR A 108 -17.18 -8.01 -17.19
C TYR A 108 -17.51 -9.02 -16.10
N SER A 109 -17.73 -10.27 -16.50
CA SER A 109 -17.99 -11.41 -15.61
C SER A 109 -17.02 -12.56 -15.90
N GLY A 110 -16.94 -13.51 -14.96
CA GLY A 110 -16.16 -14.74 -15.14
C GLY A 110 -14.68 -14.52 -15.48
N PRO A 111 -14.13 -15.32 -16.43
CA PRO A 111 -12.69 -15.28 -16.77
C PRO A 111 -12.21 -13.93 -17.31
N ALA A 112 -13.06 -13.16 -18.01
CA ALA A 112 -12.70 -11.84 -18.54
C ALA A 112 -12.46 -10.83 -17.41
N ALA A 113 -13.33 -10.78 -16.39
CA ALA A 113 -13.16 -9.94 -15.23
C ALA A 113 -11.88 -10.33 -14.45
N GLN A 114 -11.64 -11.62 -14.26
CA GLN A 114 -10.46 -12.12 -13.58
C GLN A 114 -9.17 -11.70 -14.30
N ARG A 115 -9.12 -11.84 -15.63
CA ARG A 115 -7.96 -11.45 -16.45
C ARG A 115 -7.66 -9.96 -16.32
N LEU A 116 -8.69 -9.10 -16.36
CA LEU A 116 -8.51 -7.63 -16.21
C LEU A 116 -8.07 -7.25 -14.79
N LEU A 117 -8.66 -7.86 -13.76
CA LEU A 117 -8.23 -7.62 -12.37
C LEU A 117 -6.79 -8.05 -12.14
N SER A 118 -6.36 -9.17 -12.73
CA SER A 118 -4.97 -9.63 -12.68
C SER A 118 -4.02 -8.67 -13.39
N LEU A 119 -4.41 -8.15 -14.57
CA LEU A 119 -3.63 -7.14 -15.30
C LEU A 119 -3.47 -5.85 -14.48
N VAL A 120 -4.54 -5.36 -13.87
CA VAL A 120 -4.50 -4.20 -12.97
C VAL A 120 -3.56 -4.45 -11.80
N THR A 121 -3.62 -5.63 -11.18
CA THR A 121 -2.74 -5.99 -10.06
C THR A 121 -1.27 -6.05 -10.51
N MET A 122 -0.98 -6.61 -11.68
CA MET A 122 0.38 -6.66 -12.25
C MET A 122 0.94 -5.25 -12.49
N ILE A 123 0.13 -4.35 -13.08
CA ILE A 123 0.51 -2.95 -13.30
C ILE A 123 0.77 -2.23 -11.96
N PHE A 124 -0.05 -2.50 -10.93
CA PHE A 124 0.17 -1.94 -9.58
C PHE A 124 1.47 -2.41 -8.95
N SER A 125 1.86 -3.66 -9.18
CA SER A 125 3.09 -4.23 -8.61
C SER A 125 4.36 -3.63 -9.19
N ILE A 126 4.32 -3.12 -10.42
CA ILE A 126 5.48 -2.50 -11.09
C ILE A 126 5.68 -1.04 -10.64
N ALA A 127 4.61 -0.36 -10.25
CA ALA A 127 4.65 1.05 -9.89
C ALA A 127 5.69 1.40 -8.81
N PRO A 128 5.82 0.64 -7.69
CA PRO A 128 6.82 0.93 -6.67
C PRO A 128 8.28 0.75 -7.13
N ALA A 129 8.55 0.01 -8.21
CA ALA A 129 9.90 -0.08 -8.77
C ALA A 129 10.27 1.16 -9.60
N ILE A 130 9.30 1.65 -10.39
CA ILE A 130 9.53 2.75 -11.33
C ILE A 130 9.44 4.11 -10.62
N ALA A 131 8.47 4.28 -9.72
CA ALA A 131 8.16 5.56 -9.13
C ALA A 131 9.32 6.21 -8.36
N PRO A 132 10.06 5.51 -7.47
CA PRO A 132 11.19 6.13 -6.77
C PRO A 132 12.35 6.48 -7.69
N ILE A 133 12.57 5.70 -8.75
CA ILE A 133 13.60 5.97 -9.76
C ILE A 133 13.24 7.26 -10.49
N LEU A 134 12.01 7.39 -10.98
CA LEU A 134 11.53 8.61 -11.62
C LEU A 134 11.59 9.81 -10.66
N GLY A 135 11.15 9.63 -9.40
CA GLY A 135 11.23 10.66 -8.37
C GLY A 135 12.65 11.13 -8.11
N GLY A 136 13.61 10.18 -7.99
CA GLY A 136 15.02 10.49 -7.82
C GLY A 136 15.61 11.29 -8.98
N TRP A 137 15.29 10.91 -10.23
CA TRP A 137 15.72 11.67 -11.42
C TRP A 137 15.11 13.06 -11.47
N VAL A 138 13.80 13.18 -11.22
CA VAL A 138 13.12 14.49 -11.20
C VAL A 138 13.76 15.43 -10.17
N VAL A 139 13.96 14.98 -8.94
CA VAL A 139 14.56 15.79 -7.87
C VAL A 139 15.99 16.21 -8.22
N THR A 140 16.76 15.33 -8.84
CA THR A 140 18.17 15.63 -9.19
C THR A 140 18.29 16.61 -10.35
N LEU A 141 17.37 16.54 -11.32
CA LEU A 141 17.41 17.40 -12.52
C LEU A 141 16.74 18.76 -12.32
N THR A 142 15.82 18.87 -11.35
CA THR A 142 15.03 20.08 -11.16
C THR A 142 14.91 20.48 -9.68
N ASP A 143 13.71 20.38 -9.12
CA ASP A 143 13.39 20.67 -7.72
C ASP A 143 12.32 19.68 -7.23
N TRP A 144 12.20 19.49 -5.91
CA TRP A 144 11.19 18.62 -5.31
C TRP A 144 9.74 18.98 -5.69
N ARG A 145 9.46 20.25 -5.97
CA ARG A 145 8.13 20.73 -6.44
C ARG A 145 7.73 20.13 -7.76
N SER A 146 8.70 19.82 -8.61
CA SER A 146 8.47 19.22 -9.93
C SER A 146 7.87 17.81 -9.85
N ILE A 147 8.04 17.09 -8.73
CA ILE A 147 7.34 15.83 -8.51
C ILE A 147 5.82 16.05 -8.50
N PHE A 148 5.37 17.07 -7.81
CA PHE A 148 3.93 17.39 -7.73
C PHE A 148 3.40 17.95 -9.05
N LEU A 149 4.21 18.72 -9.80
CA LEU A 149 3.86 19.14 -11.15
C LEU A 149 3.76 17.95 -12.10
N PHE A 150 4.67 16.98 -12.01
CA PHE A 150 4.58 15.72 -12.74
C PHE A 150 3.29 14.97 -12.39
N LEU A 151 2.94 14.84 -11.11
CA LEU A 151 1.70 14.21 -10.67
C LEU A 151 0.45 14.97 -11.17
N PHE A 152 0.50 16.30 -11.22
CA PHE A 152 -0.56 17.14 -11.79
C PHE A 152 -0.75 16.85 -13.28
N ILE A 153 0.32 16.88 -14.07
CA ILE A 153 0.28 16.62 -15.53
C ILE A 153 -0.20 15.20 -15.80
N TYR A 154 0.34 14.22 -15.08
CA TYR A 154 -0.08 12.81 -15.17
C TYR A 154 -1.57 12.64 -14.89
N THR A 155 -2.05 13.29 -13.83
CA THR A 155 -3.48 13.23 -13.44
C THR A 155 -4.34 13.99 -14.45
N GLY A 156 -3.88 15.09 -15.01
CA GLY A 156 -4.55 15.82 -16.11
C GLY A 156 -4.76 14.93 -17.34
N GLY A 157 -3.74 14.16 -17.72
CA GLY A 157 -3.85 13.14 -18.77
C GLY A 157 -4.88 12.06 -18.44
N LEU A 158 -4.91 11.59 -17.19
CA LEU A 158 -5.92 10.61 -16.73
C LEU A 158 -7.34 11.21 -16.75
N ILE A 159 -7.52 12.47 -16.34
CA ILE A 159 -8.83 13.16 -16.39
C ILE A 159 -9.32 13.20 -17.85
N TRP A 160 -8.47 13.65 -18.76
CA TRP A 160 -8.81 13.72 -20.19
C TRP A 160 -9.19 12.34 -20.75
N PHE A 161 -8.38 11.30 -20.44
CA PHE A 161 -8.65 9.94 -20.89
C PHE A 161 -9.94 9.37 -20.30
N CYS A 162 -10.15 9.52 -19.00
CA CYS A 162 -11.38 9.05 -18.34
C CYS A 162 -12.60 9.84 -18.80
N PHE A 163 -12.49 11.15 -18.98
CA PHE A 163 -13.58 11.97 -19.50
C PHE A 163 -14.01 11.54 -20.91
N ARG A 164 -13.03 11.19 -21.77
CA ARG A 164 -13.31 10.84 -23.17
C ARG A 164 -13.76 9.39 -23.37
N TYR A 165 -13.23 8.46 -22.59
CA TYR A 165 -13.37 7.02 -22.87
C TYR A 165 -14.03 6.21 -21.77
N LEU A 166 -14.10 6.69 -20.52
CA LEU A 166 -14.69 5.91 -19.44
C LEU A 166 -16.23 6.04 -19.48
N PRO A 167 -16.98 4.95 -19.79
CA PRO A 167 -18.45 4.98 -19.70
C PRO A 167 -18.89 4.94 -18.23
N GLU A 168 -20.13 5.37 -17.98
CA GLU A 168 -20.79 5.08 -16.70
C GLU A 168 -21.20 3.60 -16.68
N SER A 169 -20.65 2.84 -15.75
CA SER A 169 -20.92 1.39 -15.64
C SER A 169 -22.12 1.06 -14.75
N LEU A 170 -22.56 2.03 -13.92
CA LEU A 170 -23.68 1.85 -13.00
C LEU A 170 -24.87 2.73 -13.40
N PRO A 171 -25.88 2.17 -14.11
CA PRO A 171 -27.10 2.88 -14.49
C PRO A 171 -27.82 3.46 -13.28
N LYS A 172 -28.52 4.60 -13.45
CA LYS A 172 -29.21 5.30 -12.35
C LYS A 172 -30.18 4.40 -11.59
N GLU A 173 -30.84 3.49 -12.29
CA GLU A 173 -31.85 2.55 -11.75
C GLU A 173 -31.22 1.49 -10.82
N LYS A 174 -29.91 1.23 -10.95
CA LYS A 174 -29.18 0.26 -10.14
C LYS A 174 -28.38 0.91 -9.00
N ARG A 175 -28.46 2.24 -8.86
CA ARG A 175 -27.78 2.94 -7.78
C ARG A 175 -28.50 2.73 -6.46
N HIS A 176 -27.72 2.50 -5.41
CA HIS A 176 -28.25 2.39 -4.06
C HIS A 176 -28.23 3.74 -3.37
N GLU A 177 -29.23 4.02 -2.55
CA GLU A 177 -29.18 5.21 -1.70
C GLU A 177 -28.00 5.14 -0.74
N PHE A 178 -27.30 6.27 -0.63
CA PHE A 178 -26.19 6.38 0.31
C PHE A 178 -26.72 6.46 1.74
N SER A 179 -26.57 5.38 2.48
CA SER A 179 -27.06 5.30 3.86
C SER A 179 -25.91 5.06 4.84
N ILE A 180 -25.54 6.12 5.55
CA ILE A 180 -24.51 6.06 6.61
C ILE A 180 -24.85 5.03 7.68
N PRO A 181 -26.11 4.94 8.22
CA PRO A 181 -26.44 3.94 9.24
C PRO A 181 -26.21 2.50 8.78
N VAL A 182 -26.57 2.18 7.53
CA VAL A 182 -26.39 0.84 6.96
C VAL A 182 -24.91 0.51 6.82
N LEU A 183 -24.11 1.45 6.34
CA LEU A 183 -22.65 1.28 6.22
C LEU A 183 -21.98 1.09 7.58
N VAL A 184 -22.29 1.94 8.55
CA VAL A 184 -21.75 1.85 9.91
C VAL A 184 -22.13 0.51 10.55
N LYS A 185 -23.37 0.05 10.38
CA LYS A 185 -23.80 -1.27 10.87
C LYS A 185 -22.98 -2.39 10.24
N SER A 186 -22.73 -2.32 8.92
CA SER A 186 -21.94 -3.32 8.20
C SER A 186 -20.48 -3.30 8.65
N TYR A 187 -19.87 -2.13 8.79
CA TYR A 187 -18.51 -1.99 9.32
C TYR A 187 -18.38 -2.49 10.74
N LYS A 188 -19.36 -2.14 11.61
CA LYS A 188 -19.40 -2.63 12.99
C LYS A 188 -19.43 -4.16 13.03
N ALA A 189 -20.22 -4.80 12.17
CA ALA A 189 -20.30 -6.26 12.09
C ALA A 189 -18.93 -6.89 11.71
N VAL A 190 -18.22 -6.31 10.74
CA VAL A 190 -16.89 -6.77 10.32
C VAL A 190 -15.86 -6.54 11.42
N PHE A 191 -15.81 -5.32 11.98
CA PHE A 191 -14.88 -4.97 13.06
C PHE A 191 -15.22 -5.61 14.42
N SER A 192 -16.35 -6.25 14.58
CA SER A 192 -16.67 -7.03 15.78
C SER A 192 -16.22 -8.50 15.69
N SER A 193 -15.70 -8.94 14.54
CA SER A 193 -15.28 -10.32 14.32
C SER A 193 -13.82 -10.55 14.75
N PRO A 194 -13.53 -11.38 15.74
CA PRO A 194 -12.15 -11.72 16.12
C PRO A 194 -11.37 -12.37 14.98
N SER A 195 -12.02 -13.22 14.17
CA SER A 195 -11.40 -13.84 13.00
C SER A 195 -10.97 -12.82 11.95
N PHE A 196 -11.75 -11.73 11.76
CA PHE A 196 -11.37 -10.64 10.87
C PHE A 196 -10.07 -9.97 11.34
N TYR A 197 -9.94 -9.67 12.64
CA TYR A 197 -8.72 -9.04 13.19
C TYR A 197 -7.50 -9.94 13.05
N LEU A 198 -7.63 -11.23 13.29
CA LEU A 198 -6.51 -12.18 13.19
C LEU A 198 -6.02 -12.32 11.74
N GLN A 199 -6.95 -12.47 10.79
CA GLN A 199 -6.60 -12.62 9.38
C GLN A 199 -6.12 -11.31 8.77
N SER A 200 -6.82 -10.21 9.02
CA SER A 200 -6.39 -8.88 8.56
C SER A 200 -5.09 -8.44 9.22
N GLY A 201 -4.89 -8.73 10.51
CA GLY A 201 -3.64 -8.50 11.24
C GLY A 201 -2.48 -9.26 10.63
N THR A 202 -2.68 -10.52 10.22
CA THR A 202 -1.67 -11.32 9.51
C THR A 202 -1.16 -10.58 8.26
N VAL A 203 -2.08 -10.06 7.45
CA VAL A 203 -1.71 -9.32 6.21
C VAL A 203 -1.11 -7.95 6.54
N ALA A 204 -1.70 -7.24 7.51
CA ALA A 204 -1.28 -5.89 7.88
C ALA A 204 0.13 -5.87 8.50
N PHE A 205 0.45 -6.79 9.40
CA PHE A 205 1.78 -6.85 10.01
C PHE A 205 2.86 -7.30 9.01
N ASN A 206 2.55 -8.24 8.10
CA ASN A 206 3.49 -8.58 7.03
C ASN A 206 3.75 -7.39 6.10
N PHE A 207 2.72 -6.63 5.75
CA PHE A 207 2.87 -5.40 4.98
C PHE A 207 3.65 -4.34 5.77
N ALA A 208 3.36 -4.16 7.06
CA ALA A 208 4.04 -3.20 7.93
C ALA A 208 5.55 -3.44 8.01
N GLY A 209 5.99 -4.70 8.07
CA GLY A 209 7.42 -5.03 8.07
C GLY A 209 8.14 -4.66 6.76
N LEU A 210 7.46 -4.78 5.61
CA LEU A 210 8.00 -4.29 4.33
C LEU A 210 7.94 -2.77 4.26
N PHE A 211 6.82 -2.19 4.66
CA PHE A 211 6.56 -0.76 4.59
C PHE A 211 7.43 0.05 5.54
N LEU A 212 7.92 -0.55 6.63
CA LEU A 212 8.92 0.07 7.51
C LEU A 212 10.16 0.51 6.69
N TYR A 213 10.68 -0.36 5.82
CA TYR A 213 11.80 -0.03 4.95
C TYR A 213 11.42 0.95 3.84
N VAL A 214 10.18 0.93 3.35
CA VAL A 214 9.69 1.92 2.39
C VAL A 214 9.63 3.30 3.02
N ALA A 215 9.05 3.42 4.21
CA ALA A 215 8.92 4.70 4.92
C ALA A 215 10.27 5.26 5.38
N SER A 216 11.20 4.38 5.78
CA SER A 216 12.56 4.75 6.21
C SER A 216 13.56 4.85 5.03
N ALA A 217 13.13 4.60 3.78
CA ALA A 217 14.03 4.61 2.62
C ALA A 217 14.84 5.91 2.48
N PRO A 218 14.27 7.13 2.71
CA PRO A 218 15.05 8.36 2.65
C PRO A 218 16.25 8.34 3.59
N VAL A 219 16.10 7.95 4.85
CA VAL A 219 17.17 7.87 5.84
C VAL A 219 18.08 6.67 5.58
N PHE A 220 17.47 5.48 5.35
CA PHE A 220 18.21 4.24 5.16
C PHE A 220 19.15 4.29 3.94
N LEU A 221 18.68 4.80 2.82
CA LEU A 221 19.48 4.84 1.59
C LEU A 221 20.49 6.00 1.60
N THR A 222 20.11 7.19 2.09
CA THR A 222 21.00 8.35 2.01
C THR A 222 21.98 8.42 3.17
N GLN A 223 21.54 8.19 4.42
CA GLN A 223 22.40 8.34 5.58
C GLN A 223 23.19 7.07 5.91
N HIS A 224 22.55 5.88 5.84
CA HIS A 224 23.23 4.63 6.22
C HIS A 224 23.98 3.99 5.05
N LEU A 225 23.48 4.12 3.81
CA LEU A 225 24.14 3.54 2.62
C LEU A 225 24.86 4.58 1.75
N GLY A 226 24.78 5.88 2.09
CA GLY A 226 25.49 6.94 1.37
C GLY A 226 25.05 7.15 -0.08
N LEU A 227 23.81 6.72 -0.43
CA LEU A 227 23.30 6.82 -1.80
C LEU A 227 22.67 8.19 -2.08
N SER A 228 22.75 8.62 -3.33
CA SER A 228 22.00 9.78 -3.83
C SER A 228 20.52 9.43 -4.05
N ALA A 229 19.71 10.45 -4.35
CA ALA A 229 18.30 10.28 -4.68
C ALA A 229 18.06 9.31 -5.87
N GLN A 230 19.01 9.17 -6.77
CA GLN A 230 18.96 8.22 -7.89
C GLN A 230 19.17 6.76 -7.44
N GLY A 231 19.76 6.54 -6.27
CA GLY A 231 20.08 5.22 -5.73
C GLY A 231 18.88 4.45 -5.14
N PHE A 232 17.67 5.04 -5.10
CA PHE A 232 16.48 4.39 -4.56
C PHE A 232 16.11 3.08 -5.27
N GLY A 233 16.49 2.95 -6.55
CA GLY A 233 16.32 1.70 -7.29
C GLY A 233 16.97 0.49 -6.63
N TRP A 234 18.07 0.64 -5.89
CA TRP A 234 18.73 -0.45 -5.18
C TRP A 234 17.85 -1.16 -4.15
N GLN A 235 16.93 -0.46 -3.52
CA GLN A 235 15.97 -1.05 -2.57
C GLN A 235 14.70 -1.52 -3.27
N PHE A 236 14.13 -0.67 -4.13
CA PHE A 236 12.80 -0.90 -4.68
C PHE A 236 12.77 -1.95 -5.79
N VAL A 237 13.80 -2.05 -6.64
CA VAL A 237 13.85 -3.04 -7.71
C VAL A 237 13.93 -4.47 -7.16
N PRO A 238 14.83 -4.82 -6.22
CA PRO A 238 14.82 -6.15 -5.60
C PRO A 238 13.50 -6.45 -4.88
N MET A 239 12.96 -5.50 -4.12
CA MET A 239 11.71 -5.66 -3.40
C MET A 239 10.55 -6.00 -4.35
N VAL A 240 10.38 -5.24 -5.44
CA VAL A 240 9.32 -5.50 -6.44
C VAL A 240 9.57 -6.80 -7.20
N SER A 241 10.82 -7.11 -7.52
CA SER A 241 11.18 -8.39 -8.14
C SER A 241 10.81 -9.57 -7.23
N GLY A 242 11.01 -9.42 -5.92
CA GLY A 242 10.57 -10.40 -4.92
C GLY A 242 9.06 -10.56 -4.89
N ILE A 243 8.29 -9.46 -4.91
CA ILE A 243 6.81 -9.51 -5.00
C ILE A 243 6.38 -10.26 -6.26
N PHE A 244 6.98 -9.96 -7.42
CA PHE A 244 6.63 -10.56 -8.69
C PHE A 244 6.95 -12.06 -8.72
N LEU A 245 8.15 -12.47 -8.33
CA LEU A 245 8.55 -13.86 -8.29
C LEU A 245 7.76 -14.66 -7.26
N GLY A 246 7.50 -14.08 -6.09
CA GLY A 246 6.66 -14.68 -5.07
C GLY A 246 5.22 -14.88 -5.55
N ALA A 247 4.65 -13.90 -6.23
CA ALA A 247 3.30 -14.02 -6.82
C ALA A 247 3.24 -15.09 -7.92
N LEU A 248 4.26 -15.19 -8.78
CA LEU A 248 4.37 -16.26 -9.76
C LEU A 248 4.45 -17.64 -9.11
N GLY A 249 5.27 -17.78 -8.06
CA GLY A 249 5.41 -19.02 -7.31
C GLY A 249 4.11 -19.42 -6.62
N ALA A 250 3.47 -18.47 -5.92
CA ALA A 250 2.19 -18.68 -5.25
C ALA A 250 1.08 -19.10 -6.24
N ASN A 251 1.03 -18.45 -7.41
CA ASN A 251 0.04 -18.77 -8.45
C ASN A 251 0.27 -20.17 -9.05
N ARG A 252 1.53 -20.57 -9.29
CA ARG A 252 1.84 -21.92 -9.80
C ARG A 252 1.49 -23.03 -8.82
N LEU A 253 1.60 -22.77 -7.53
CA LEU A 253 1.28 -23.73 -6.47
C LEU A 253 -0.19 -23.70 -6.06
N ALA A 254 -0.93 -22.66 -6.47
CA ALA A 254 -2.37 -22.57 -6.20
C ALA A 254 -3.12 -23.76 -6.79
N GLY A 255 -3.92 -24.44 -5.95
CA GLY A 255 -4.63 -25.65 -6.33
C GLY A 255 -3.82 -26.95 -6.27
N SER A 256 -2.46 -26.88 -6.25
CA SER A 256 -1.61 -28.06 -6.13
C SER A 256 -1.25 -28.41 -4.69
N ILE A 257 -1.22 -27.40 -3.80
CA ILE A 257 -0.96 -27.56 -2.37
C ILE A 257 -2.05 -26.86 -1.53
N PRO A 258 -2.37 -27.36 -0.33
CA PRO A 258 -3.29 -26.69 0.57
C PRO A 258 -2.83 -25.29 0.94
N LEU A 259 -3.78 -24.37 1.15
CA LEU A 259 -3.49 -22.98 1.52
C LEU A 259 -2.57 -22.86 2.75
N PHE A 260 -2.79 -23.70 3.77
CA PHE A 260 -1.94 -23.72 4.98
C PHE A 260 -0.47 -24.06 4.69
N GLN A 261 -0.22 -24.91 3.70
CA GLN A 261 1.15 -25.23 3.26
C GLN A 261 1.75 -24.06 2.49
N GLN A 262 0.98 -23.40 1.64
CA GLN A 262 1.40 -22.21 0.91
C GLN A 262 1.80 -21.08 1.88
N VAL A 263 0.98 -20.83 2.90
CA VAL A 263 1.28 -19.84 3.95
C VAL A 263 2.52 -20.23 4.76
N ARG A 264 2.74 -21.53 5.03
CA ARG A 264 3.94 -22.01 5.71
C ARG A 264 5.21 -21.75 4.90
N ILE A 265 5.18 -21.95 3.58
CA ILE A 265 6.29 -21.59 2.68
C ILE A 265 6.55 -20.09 2.75
N GLY A 266 5.50 -19.26 2.69
CA GLY A 266 5.62 -17.82 2.82
C GLY A 266 6.29 -17.39 4.12
N TYR A 267 5.92 -17.98 5.25
CA TYR A 267 6.56 -17.69 6.53
C TYR A 267 8.00 -18.19 6.65
N PHE A 268 8.37 -19.27 5.95
CA PHE A 268 9.77 -19.68 5.86
C PHE A 268 10.63 -18.57 5.23
N PHE A 269 10.16 -17.96 4.13
CA PHE A 269 10.84 -16.84 3.50
C PHE A 269 10.82 -15.57 4.37
N LEU A 270 9.68 -15.22 4.97
CA LEU A 270 9.52 -14.03 5.82
C LEU A 270 10.44 -14.09 7.05
N ALA A 271 10.38 -15.20 7.80
CA ALA A 271 11.17 -15.38 9.01
C ALA A 271 12.66 -15.53 8.69
N GLY A 272 13.01 -16.31 7.66
CA GLY A 272 14.39 -16.45 7.20
C GLY A 272 14.99 -15.12 6.78
N ALA A 273 14.27 -14.34 5.97
CA ALA A 273 14.71 -13.01 5.54
C ALA A 273 14.88 -12.05 6.72
N ALA A 274 13.92 -12.01 7.66
CA ALA A 274 13.99 -11.13 8.81
C ALA A 274 15.14 -11.49 9.76
N VAL A 275 15.38 -12.78 10.01
CA VAL A 275 16.53 -13.26 10.79
C VAL A 275 17.84 -12.91 10.11
N CYS A 276 17.97 -13.20 8.81
CA CYS A 276 19.16 -12.84 8.04
C CYS A 276 19.42 -11.33 8.05
N ASN A 277 18.36 -10.51 7.99
CA ASN A 277 18.45 -9.06 8.05
C ASN A 277 19.02 -8.58 9.40
N VAL A 278 18.50 -9.11 10.51
CA VAL A 278 19.01 -8.79 11.85
C VAL A 278 20.46 -9.24 11.99
N VAL A 279 20.77 -10.50 11.66
CA VAL A 279 22.13 -11.07 11.77
C VAL A 279 23.12 -10.27 10.94
N TYR A 280 22.77 -9.91 9.70
CA TYR A 280 23.64 -9.11 8.83
C TYR A 280 23.97 -7.76 9.46
N HIS A 281 22.96 -6.99 9.89
CA HIS A 281 23.19 -5.65 10.41
C HIS A 281 23.82 -5.60 11.82
N VAL A 282 23.77 -6.72 12.57
CA VAL A 282 24.50 -6.85 13.85
C VAL A 282 25.99 -7.13 13.60
N ILE A 283 26.33 -7.91 12.56
CA ILE A 283 27.70 -8.40 12.34
C ILE A 283 28.46 -7.50 11.37
N PHE A 284 27.79 -6.98 10.33
CA PHE A 284 28.42 -6.28 9.21
C PHE A 284 27.92 -4.83 9.09
N PRO A 285 28.78 -3.90 8.63
CA PRO A 285 28.33 -2.56 8.29
C PRO A 285 27.35 -2.58 7.11
N PRO A 286 26.46 -1.58 7.05
CA PRO A 286 25.53 -1.47 5.93
C PRO A 286 26.26 -1.33 4.60
N ALA A 287 25.96 -2.22 3.64
CA ALA A 287 26.56 -2.21 2.31
C ALA A 287 25.61 -2.78 1.26
N ILE A 288 25.68 -2.27 0.03
CA ILE A 288 24.98 -2.80 -1.13
C ILE A 288 25.79 -3.97 -1.71
N PRO A 289 25.12 -5.03 -2.16
CA PRO A 289 23.66 -5.27 -2.20
C PRO A 289 23.10 -5.93 -0.92
N TRP A 290 23.94 -6.25 0.04
CA TRP A 290 23.63 -7.17 1.15
C TRP A 290 22.57 -6.62 2.11
N SER A 291 22.57 -5.30 2.36
CA SER A 291 21.56 -4.65 3.22
C SER A 291 20.15 -4.65 2.63
N VAL A 292 20.00 -4.77 1.31
CA VAL A 292 18.70 -4.75 0.62
C VAL A 292 18.23 -6.15 0.20
N MET A 293 19.14 -7.12 0.11
CA MET A 293 18.84 -8.50 -0.30
C MET A 293 17.78 -9.19 0.59
N PRO A 294 17.77 -9.03 1.92
CA PRO A 294 16.71 -9.59 2.75
C PRO A 294 15.32 -9.12 2.36
N LEU A 295 15.16 -7.88 1.86
CA LEU A 295 13.86 -7.34 1.44
C LEU A 295 13.29 -8.07 0.21
N PHE A 296 14.15 -8.55 -0.68
CA PHE A 296 13.76 -9.39 -1.82
C PHE A 296 13.09 -10.69 -1.34
N PHE A 297 13.74 -11.42 -0.44
CA PHE A 297 13.19 -12.67 0.10
C PHE A 297 11.97 -12.45 0.98
N TYR A 298 11.95 -11.36 1.74
CA TYR A 298 10.79 -10.93 2.52
C TYR A 298 9.57 -10.70 1.61
N ALA A 299 9.75 -10.01 0.51
CA ALA A 299 8.71 -9.73 -0.46
C ALA A 299 8.18 -11.00 -1.15
N ILE A 300 9.04 -11.99 -1.43
CA ILE A 300 8.61 -13.32 -1.88
C ILE A 300 7.66 -13.93 -0.85
N GLY A 301 8.08 -14.00 0.41
CA GLY A 301 7.27 -14.59 1.48
C GLY A 301 5.92 -13.90 1.65
N MET A 302 5.89 -12.56 1.62
CA MET A 302 4.66 -11.79 1.71
C MET A 302 3.68 -12.12 0.59
N SER A 303 4.18 -12.31 -0.64
CA SER A 303 3.36 -12.67 -1.81
C SER A 303 2.76 -14.06 -1.74
N PHE A 304 3.37 -14.98 -0.98
CA PHE A 304 2.79 -16.29 -0.70
C PHE A 304 1.68 -16.23 0.36
N VAL A 305 1.81 -15.37 1.37
CA VAL A 305 0.86 -15.31 2.50
C VAL A 305 -0.37 -14.47 2.17
N ALA A 306 -0.17 -13.26 1.65
CA ALA A 306 -1.23 -12.24 1.59
C ALA A 306 -2.46 -12.65 0.76
N PRO A 307 -2.36 -13.21 -0.46
CA PRO A 307 -3.53 -13.52 -1.27
C PRO A 307 -4.44 -14.57 -0.64
N GLY A 308 -3.84 -15.63 -0.09
CA GLY A 308 -4.58 -16.73 0.52
C GLY A 308 -5.31 -16.30 1.79
N VAL A 309 -4.63 -15.56 2.68
CA VAL A 309 -5.24 -15.04 3.90
C VAL A 309 -6.32 -14.01 3.59
N THR A 310 -6.12 -13.16 2.57
CA THR A 310 -7.17 -12.24 2.12
C THR A 310 -8.40 -12.98 1.64
N LEU A 311 -8.25 -14.06 0.85
CA LEU A 311 -9.38 -14.87 0.40
C LEU A 311 -10.14 -15.46 1.58
N MET A 312 -9.43 -16.05 2.56
CA MET A 312 -10.06 -16.53 3.81
C MET A 312 -10.85 -15.43 4.52
N THR A 313 -10.29 -14.22 4.58
CA THR A 313 -10.97 -13.09 5.23
C THR A 313 -12.27 -12.71 4.51
N LEU A 314 -12.28 -12.75 3.18
CA LEU A 314 -13.47 -12.48 2.37
C LEU A 314 -14.54 -13.56 2.51
N ASP A 315 -14.12 -14.81 2.71
CA ASP A 315 -15.02 -15.94 2.87
C ASP A 315 -15.71 -15.99 4.25
N LEU A 316 -15.19 -15.25 5.25
CA LEU A 316 -15.92 -15.04 6.52
C LEU A 316 -17.27 -14.32 6.34
N PHE A 317 -17.40 -13.52 5.27
CA PHE A 317 -18.58 -12.67 5.02
C PHE A 317 -18.98 -12.75 3.54
N PRO A 318 -19.54 -13.87 3.06
CA PRO A 318 -19.78 -14.11 1.65
C PRO A 318 -20.74 -13.09 1.00
N ASN A 319 -21.68 -12.53 1.78
CA ASN A 319 -22.66 -11.56 1.30
C ASN A 319 -22.13 -10.10 1.27
N THR A 320 -21.00 -9.82 1.93
CA THR A 320 -20.46 -8.45 2.07
C THR A 320 -18.97 -8.37 1.77
N ARG A 321 -18.48 -9.23 0.86
CA ARG A 321 -17.05 -9.32 0.49
C ARG A 321 -16.42 -7.96 0.13
N GLY A 322 -17.17 -7.07 -0.54
CA GLY A 322 -16.68 -5.73 -0.90
C GLY A 322 -16.40 -4.86 0.33
N ILE A 323 -17.28 -4.89 1.33
CA ILE A 323 -17.11 -4.17 2.59
C ILE A 323 -15.90 -4.73 3.35
N VAL A 324 -15.77 -6.05 3.43
CA VAL A 324 -14.65 -6.73 4.10
C VAL A 324 -13.33 -6.37 3.44
N ALA A 325 -13.27 -6.37 2.11
CA ALA A 325 -12.08 -5.94 1.34
C ALA A 325 -11.70 -4.49 1.64
N SER A 326 -12.67 -3.58 1.74
CA SER A 326 -12.44 -2.18 2.12
C SER A 326 -11.93 -2.05 3.55
N CYS A 327 -12.53 -2.78 4.51
CA CYS A 327 -12.09 -2.82 5.90
C CYS A 327 -10.65 -3.37 6.04
N GLN A 328 -10.32 -4.46 5.35
CA GLN A 328 -8.97 -5.04 5.35
C GLN A 328 -7.95 -4.07 4.74
N SER A 329 -8.27 -3.48 3.60
CA SER A 329 -7.39 -2.50 2.94
C SER A 329 -7.19 -1.26 3.83
N CYS A 330 -8.25 -0.78 4.49
CA CYS A 330 -8.17 0.30 5.47
C CYS A 330 -7.22 -0.08 6.63
N ALA A 331 -7.39 -1.26 7.23
CA ALA A 331 -6.56 -1.72 8.34
C ALA A 331 -5.08 -1.83 7.96
N VAL A 332 -4.78 -2.40 6.77
CA VAL A 332 -3.41 -2.52 6.23
C VAL A 332 -2.78 -1.13 6.02
N THR A 333 -3.50 -0.21 5.38
CA THR A 333 -3.00 1.13 5.09
C THR A 333 -2.89 1.98 6.35
N PHE A 334 -3.83 1.84 7.28
CA PHE A 334 -3.81 2.54 8.57
C PHE A 334 -2.59 2.12 9.41
N LEU A 335 -2.31 0.81 9.49
CA LEU A 335 -1.09 0.33 10.15
C LEU A 335 0.16 0.85 9.43
N GLY A 336 0.16 0.89 8.10
CA GLY A 336 1.23 1.52 7.32
C GLY A 336 1.43 3.00 7.66
N ALA A 337 0.35 3.76 7.88
CA ALA A 337 0.42 5.16 8.32
C ALA A 337 1.04 5.29 9.74
N ILE A 338 0.68 4.39 10.66
CA ILE A 338 1.31 4.34 12.00
C ILE A 338 2.80 4.00 11.86
N VAL A 339 3.16 3.05 11.01
CA VAL A 339 4.56 2.72 10.74
C VAL A 339 5.31 3.93 10.22
N ALA A 340 4.78 4.64 9.23
CA ALA A 340 5.44 5.83 8.69
C ALA A 340 5.55 6.97 9.70
N GLY A 341 4.48 7.22 10.47
CA GLY A 341 4.40 8.40 11.34
C GLY A 341 5.03 8.25 12.72
N VAL A 342 5.13 7.01 13.21
CA VAL A 342 5.56 6.75 14.60
C VAL A 342 6.74 5.76 14.64
N ILE A 343 6.61 4.61 13.99
CA ILE A 343 7.57 3.51 14.18
C ILE A 343 8.85 3.75 13.39
N ALA A 344 8.74 4.19 12.13
CA ALA A 344 9.90 4.48 11.30
C ALA A 344 10.79 5.57 11.90
N PRO A 345 10.29 6.75 12.34
CA PRO A 345 11.12 7.78 12.98
C PRO A 345 11.88 7.31 14.22
N ILE A 346 11.32 6.34 14.96
CA ILE A 346 11.97 5.78 16.17
C ILE A 346 13.09 4.82 15.77
N LEU A 347 12.89 4.01 14.73
CA LEU A 347 13.78 2.90 14.37
C LEU A 347 14.82 3.27 13.29
N GLU A 348 14.56 4.27 12.45
CA GLU A 348 15.37 4.59 11.27
C GLU A 348 16.78 5.13 11.57
N ASN A 349 17.03 5.51 12.82
CA ASN A 349 18.37 5.96 13.25
C ASN A 349 19.42 4.82 13.25
N SER A 350 19.01 3.57 13.14
CA SER A 350 19.91 2.42 13.09
C SER A 350 19.38 1.32 12.19
N PRO A 351 20.18 0.82 11.23
CA PRO A 351 19.83 -0.33 10.40
C PRO A 351 19.49 -1.59 11.22
N VAL A 352 20.13 -1.77 12.38
CA VAL A 352 19.84 -2.86 13.31
C VAL A 352 18.43 -2.75 13.87
N TRP A 353 18.02 -1.55 14.31
CA TRP A 353 16.68 -1.35 14.84
C TRP A 353 15.60 -1.48 13.75
N LEU A 354 15.87 -1.07 12.51
CA LEU A 354 14.98 -1.33 11.38
C LEU A 354 14.78 -2.85 11.15
N ALA A 355 15.89 -3.62 11.19
CA ALA A 355 15.82 -5.07 11.02
C ALA A 355 15.07 -5.75 12.18
N VAL A 356 15.32 -5.33 13.42
CA VAL A 356 14.60 -5.82 14.63
C VAL A 356 13.11 -5.46 14.55
N GLY A 357 12.77 -4.25 14.12
CA GLY A 357 11.37 -3.83 13.90
C GLY A 357 10.67 -4.70 12.85
N GLN A 358 11.33 -4.97 11.73
CA GLN A 358 10.82 -5.88 10.69
C GLN A 358 10.57 -7.28 11.24
N PHE A 359 11.53 -7.83 12.01
CA PHE A 359 11.40 -9.12 12.66
C PHE A 359 10.24 -9.15 13.66
N GLY A 360 10.07 -8.09 14.46
CA GLY A 360 8.93 -7.93 15.38
C GLY A 360 7.58 -7.98 14.65
N PHE A 361 7.46 -7.33 13.48
CA PHE A 361 6.25 -7.41 12.66
C PHE A 361 5.99 -8.83 12.13
N VAL A 362 7.03 -9.57 11.72
CA VAL A 362 6.87 -10.98 11.32
C VAL A 362 6.35 -11.82 12.48
N LEU A 363 6.88 -11.64 13.69
CA LEU A 363 6.39 -12.35 14.88
C LEU A 363 4.92 -12.04 15.17
N CYS A 364 4.51 -10.77 15.13
CA CYS A 364 3.11 -10.38 15.29
C CYS A 364 2.21 -11.02 14.22
N ALA A 365 2.64 -11.03 12.96
CA ALA A 365 1.90 -11.66 11.87
C ALA A 365 1.78 -13.19 12.07
N MET A 366 2.86 -13.86 12.48
CA MET A 366 2.85 -15.30 12.79
C MET A 366 1.92 -15.64 13.95
N LEU A 367 1.90 -14.81 15.00
CA LEU A 367 0.98 -14.99 16.14
C LEU A 367 -0.48 -14.85 15.70
N CYS A 368 -0.80 -13.82 14.91
CA CYS A 368 -2.13 -13.65 14.35
C CYS A 368 -2.55 -14.85 13.49
N TRP A 369 -1.67 -15.32 12.63
CA TRP A 369 -1.91 -16.49 11.78
C TRP A 369 -2.13 -17.75 12.59
N HIS A 370 -1.29 -18.02 13.59
CA HIS A 370 -1.39 -19.20 14.43
C HIS A 370 -2.72 -19.24 15.18
N GLN A 371 -3.15 -18.10 15.73
CA GLN A 371 -4.44 -17.99 16.42
C GLN A 371 -5.61 -18.16 15.46
N SER A 372 -5.53 -17.57 14.25
CA SER A 372 -6.55 -17.74 13.20
C SER A 372 -6.70 -19.19 12.78
N LYS A 373 -5.58 -19.92 12.61
CA LYS A 373 -5.59 -21.34 12.27
C LYS A 373 -6.27 -22.17 13.35
N LYS A 374 -5.92 -21.97 14.63
CA LYS A 374 -6.57 -22.66 15.76
C LYS A 374 -8.07 -22.40 15.83
N ALA A 375 -8.50 -21.16 15.57
CA ALA A 375 -9.92 -20.82 15.55
C ALA A 375 -10.66 -21.53 14.40
N HIS A 376 -10.03 -21.65 13.23
CA HIS A 376 -10.60 -22.36 12.09
C HIS A 376 -10.71 -23.87 12.33
N GLU A 377 -9.69 -24.49 12.91
CA GLU A 377 -9.70 -25.93 13.26
C GLU A 377 -10.81 -26.27 14.27
N LYS A 378 -11.03 -25.41 15.26
CA LYS A 378 -12.12 -25.59 16.24
C LYS A 378 -13.51 -25.54 15.60
N LEU A 379 -13.72 -24.70 14.56
CA LEU A 379 -14.99 -24.62 13.86
C LEU A 379 -15.28 -25.86 13.00
N LEU A 380 -14.25 -26.61 12.59
CA LEU A 380 -14.40 -27.85 11.81
C LEU A 380 -14.62 -29.08 12.69
N THR A 381 -14.34 -28.98 14.00
CA THR A 381 -14.49 -30.10 14.97
C THR A 381 -15.82 -30.06 15.75
N HIS A 382 -16.62 -29.04 15.55
CA HIS A 382 -18.00 -28.88 16.05
C HIS A 382 -18.99 -28.84 14.90
#